data_a8e6677182365997f7451a37e92f8924
#
_entry.id   a8e6677182365997f7451a37e92f8924
#
_cell.length_a   1.000
_cell.length_b   1.000
_cell.length_c   1.000
_cell.angle_alpha   90.00
_cell.angle_beta   90.00
_cell.angle_gamma   90.00
#
_symmetry.space_group_name_H-M   'P 1'
#
loop_
_entity.id
_entity.type
_entity.pdbx_description
1 polymer ?
#
loop_
_entity_poly.entity_id
_entity_poly.type
_entity_poly.pdbx_seq_one_letter_code
_entity_poly.pdbx_strand_id
1 'polypeptide(L)'
;MCIRDRGRGDGCESCEGTGLQYRESVQDIIGDPVKAQMRAFDTSFHGMGREDIDVRCLGSGRPFVLEIKNPKIRETDLRDLESKINSNNPEKVKVNSLKWCHKKDVSRVKETRSEKSYTIRFKIEDAPPEDQIIESINSLSGVVLEQETPKRVSHRRAAKTRNRKIVSISDVIVDDQEIQFSLRCEAGTYVKELVHSDEGRTVPSVKSVIDRECEVLWLDVNEIHAD
;
A
#
# COMPACT_ATOMS: atom_id res chain seq x y z
N MET A 1 -12.84 -9.53 17.36
CA MET A 1 -12.56 -9.69 15.93
C MET A 1 -13.51 -8.83 15.10
N CYS A 2 -13.41 -7.51 15.26
CA CYS A 2 -14.39 -6.52 14.78
C CYS A 2 -14.38 -6.25 13.27
N ILE A 3 -13.34 -6.67 12.56
CA ILE A 3 -13.20 -6.41 11.11
C ILE A 3 -14.24 -7.17 10.27
N ARG A 4 -14.83 -8.25 10.79
CA ARG A 4 -15.81 -9.07 10.06
C ARG A 4 -17.25 -8.63 10.20
N ASP A 5 -17.62 -7.96 11.27
CA ASP A 5 -18.99 -7.56 11.54
C ASP A 5 -19.33 -6.13 11.11
N ARG A 6 -18.34 -5.35 10.64
CA ARG A 6 -18.49 -3.96 10.20
C ARG A 6 -19.21 -3.09 11.25
N GLY A 7 -18.92 -3.29 12.53
CA GLY A 7 -19.53 -2.55 13.61
C GLY A 7 -20.95 -3.02 13.98
N ARG A 8 -21.37 -4.20 13.56
CA ARG A 8 -22.71 -4.75 13.89
C ARG A 8 -22.71 -5.65 15.13
N GLY A 9 -21.54 -6.00 15.64
CA GLY A 9 -21.40 -6.81 16.86
C GLY A 9 -21.23 -5.95 18.10
N ASP A 10 -21.05 -6.60 19.25
CA ASP A 10 -20.85 -5.95 20.56
C ASP A 10 -19.51 -5.18 20.65
N GLY A 11 -18.73 -5.17 19.55
CA GLY A 11 -17.42 -4.53 19.48
C GLY A 11 -16.35 -5.32 20.23
N CYS A 12 -15.19 -4.70 20.37
CA CYS A 12 -14.10 -5.19 21.20
C CYS A 12 -13.33 -4.00 21.76
N GLU A 13 -12.50 -4.24 22.78
CA GLU A 13 -11.67 -3.19 23.40
C GLU A 13 -10.80 -2.43 22.39
N SER A 14 -10.28 -3.13 21.35
CA SER A 14 -9.45 -2.53 20.31
C SER A 14 -10.17 -1.55 19.39
N CYS A 15 -11.49 -1.67 19.22
CA CYS A 15 -12.27 -0.80 18.34
C CYS A 15 -13.28 0.07 19.09
N GLU A 16 -13.34 -0.01 20.43
CA GLU A 16 -14.28 0.75 21.26
C GLU A 16 -15.74 0.63 20.77
N GLY A 17 -16.12 -0.53 20.26
CA GLY A 17 -17.46 -0.78 19.73
C GLY A 17 -17.73 -0.26 18.32
N THR A 18 -16.78 0.40 17.65
CA THR A 18 -16.97 0.98 16.29
C THR A 18 -16.88 -0.07 15.17
N GLY A 19 -16.29 -1.24 15.44
CA GLY A 19 -15.97 -2.23 14.41
C GLY A 19 -14.87 -1.79 13.44
N LEU A 20 -14.26 -0.63 13.66
CA LEU A 20 -13.21 -0.06 12.82
C LEU A 20 -11.85 -0.23 13.52
N GLN A 21 -10.86 -0.68 12.77
CA GLN A 21 -9.47 -0.74 13.23
C GLN A 21 -8.84 0.66 13.34
N TYR A 22 -9.30 1.58 12.50
CA TYR A 22 -8.84 2.97 12.43
C TYR A 22 -10.06 3.88 12.35
N ARG A 23 -9.96 5.07 12.94
CA ARG A 23 -11.05 6.05 13.00
C ARG A 23 -11.42 6.62 11.64
N GLU A 24 -10.48 6.62 10.68
CA GLU A 24 -10.64 7.24 9.37
C GLU A 24 -9.90 6.41 8.30
N SER A 25 -10.46 6.34 7.12
CA SER A 25 -9.85 5.67 5.96
C SER A 25 -9.77 6.61 4.77
N VAL A 26 -8.94 6.26 3.77
CA VAL A 26 -8.89 6.98 2.49
C VAL A 26 -10.27 7.02 1.82
N GLN A 27 -11.07 5.95 1.97
CA GLN A 27 -12.45 5.93 1.49
C GLN A 27 -13.31 7.00 2.15
N ASP A 28 -13.19 7.18 3.46
CA ASP A 28 -14.00 8.19 4.20
C ASP A 28 -13.56 9.59 3.81
N ILE A 29 -12.25 9.85 3.77
CA ILE A 29 -11.70 11.16 3.41
C ILE A 29 -12.16 11.61 2.01
N ILE A 30 -12.12 10.71 1.03
CA ILE A 30 -12.55 11.01 -0.35
C ILE A 30 -14.07 10.90 -0.48
N GLY A 31 -14.68 9.92 0.13
CA GLY A 31 -16.09 9.58 -0.05
C GLY A 31 -17.06 10.53 0.64
N ASP A 32 -16.73 11.05 1.81
CA ASP A 32 -17.66 11.90 2.58
C ASP A 32 -17.98 13.23 1.88
N PRO A 33 -17.01 13.99 1.34
CA PRO A 33 -17.32 15.17 0.52
C PRO A 33 -18.17 14.84 -0.70
N VAL A 34 -17.88 13.72 -1.38
CA VAL A 34 -18.64 13.25 -2.55
C VAL A 34 -20.06 12.88 -2.15
N LYS A 35 -20.22 12.13 -1.07
CA LYS A 35 -21.52 11.70 -0.53
C LYS A 35 -22.39 12.90 -0.17
N ALA A 36 -21.81 13.91 0.48
CA ALA A 36 -22.50 15.15 0.84
C ALA A 36 -22.94 15.94 -0.41
N GLN A 37 -22.04 16.18 -1.37
CA GLN A 37 -22.32 16.96 -2.58
C GLN A 37 -23.36 16.30 -3.47
N MET A 38 -23.31 14.99 -3.63
CA MET A 38 -24.22 14.23 -4.48
C MET A 38 -25.46 13.72 -3.75
N ARG A 39 -25.59 14.02 -2.45
CA ARG A 39 -26.66 13.50 -1.58
C ARG A 39 -26.81 11.99 -1.76
N ALA A 40 -25.69 11.29 -1.75
CA ALA A 40 -25.62 9.85 -1.94
C ALA A 40 -25.85 9.08 -0.63
N PHE A 41 -26.34 7.86 -0.74
CA PHE A 41 -26.52 6.99 0.42
C PHE A 41 -25.18 6.51 0.98
N ASP A 42 -24.26 6.12 0.08
CA ASP A 42 -22.96 5.55 0.47
C ASP A 42 -21.96 5.64 -0.69
N THR A 43 -20.70 5.35 -0.42
CA THR A 43 -19.64 5.23 -1.42
C THR A 43 -18.86 3.92 -1.23
N SER A 44 -18.20 3.45 -2.30
CA SER A 44 -17.23 2.34 -2.21
C SER A 44 -15.98 2.69 -2.98
N PHE A 45 -14.83 2.58 -2.32
CA PHE A 45 -13.53 2.85 -2.89
C PHE A 45 -12.89 1.59 -3.49
N HIS A 46 -12.42 1.68 -4.72
CA HIS A 46 -11.74 0.62 -5.45
C HIS A 46 -10.40 1.12 -5.95
N GLY A 47 -9.33 0.80 -5.23
CA GLY A 47 -7.96 1.20 -5.58
C GLY A 47 -7.21 0.11 -6.37
N MET A 48 -6.24 0.53 -7.18
CA MET A 48 -5.29 -0.36 -7.87
C MET A 48 -4.24 -0.87 -6.87
N GLY A 49 -4.60 -1.93 -6.16
CA GLY A 49 -3.83 -2.47 -5.03
C GLY A 49 -4.14 -1.80 -3.69
N ARG A 50 -3.41 -2.23 -2.66
CA ARG A 50 -3.57 -1.76 -1.29
C ARG A 50 -2.27 -2.01 -0.52
N GLU A 51 -1.84 -1.04 0.21
CA GLU A 51 -0.75 -1.12 1.18
C GLU A 51 -1.28 -1.09 2.62
N ASP A 52 -0.36 -1.18 3.57
CA ASP A 52 -0.66 -1.00 4.99
C ASP A 52 -0.85 0.49 5.30
N ILE A 53 -1.39 0.77 6.48
CA ILE A 53 -1.77 2.13 6.88
C ILE A 53 -0.57 3.07 7.03
N ASP A 54 0.59 2.53 7.37
CA ASP A 54 1.84 3.24 7.58
C ASP A 54 2.65 3.44 6.29
N VAL A 55 2.09 3.09 5.13
CA VAL A 55 2.73 3.22 3.82
C VAL A 55 2.11 4.38 3.06
N ARG A 56 2.93 5.37 2.72
CA ARG A 56 2.50 6.50 1.89
C ARG A 56 2.50 6.11 0.42
N CYS A 57 1.58 6.69 -0.34
CA CYS A 57 1.54 6.56 -1.80
C CYS A 57 1.85 7.93 -2.41
N LEU A 58 3.07 8.08 -2.91
CA LEU A 58 3.65 9.32 -3.43
C LEU A 58 3.60 9.37 -4.97
N GLY A 59 4.34 10.31 -5.56
CA GLY A 59 4.49 10.45 -7.01
C GLY A 59 3.16 10.76 -7.71
N SER A 60 2.87 10.03 -8.78
CA SER A 60 1.61 10.17 -9.55
C SER A 60 0.37 9.68 -8.79
N GLY A 61 0.57 9.06 -7.63
CA GLY A 61 -0.49 8.51 -6.80
C GLY A 61 -0.99 7.14 -7.29
N ARG A 62 -2.16 6.77 -6.80
CA ARG A 62 -2.80 5.48 -7.09
C ARG A 62 -4.08 5.68 -7.90
N PRO A 63 -4.23 5.03 -9.05
CA PRO A 63 -5.51 4.99 -9.74
C PRO A 63 -6.60 4.37 -8.88
N PHE A 64 -7.77 5.00 -8.85
CA PHE A 64 -8.92 4.48 -8.11
C PHE A 64 -10.23 4.77 -8.84
N VAL A 65 -11.27 4.04 -8.47
CA VAL A 65 -12.67 4.33 -8.79
C VAL A 65 -13.44 4.48 -7.49
N LEU A 66 -14.20 5.57 -7.37
CA LEU A 66 -15.17 5.74 -6.30
C LEU A 66 -16.57 5.47 -6.84
N GLU A 67 -17.17 4.38 -6.40
CA GLU A 67 -18.56 4.06 -6.69
C GLU A 67 -19.46 4.86 -5.76
N ILE A 68 -20.44 5.56 -6.33
CA ILE A 68 -21.40 6.40 -5.60
C ILE A 68 -22.75 5.68 -5.61
N LYS A 69 -23.25 5.34 -4.43
CA LYS A 69 -24.47 4.54 -4.29
C LYS A 69 -25.70 5.41 -4.09
N ASN A 70 -26.70 5.19 -4.92
CA ASN A 70 -28.00 5.86 -4.85
C ASN A 70 -27.90 7.41 -4.72
N PRO A 71 -27.13 8.10 -5.60
CA PRO A 71 -27.03 9.54 -5.56
C PRO A 71 -28.38 10.18 -5.95
N LYS A 72 -28.76 11.26 -5.23
CA LYS A 72 -29.91 12.10 -5.60
C LYS A 72 -29.53 13.14 -6.64
N ILE A 73 -28.28 13.58 -6.63
CA ILE A 73 -27.66 14.49 -7.60
C ILE A 73 -26.67 13.66 -8.41
N ARG A 74 -26.84 13.62 -9.75
CA ARG A 74 -26.02 12.76 -10.63
C ARG A 74 -24.97 13.51 -11.43
N GLU A 75 -25.02 14.81 -11.44
CA GLU A 75 -24.09 15.69 -12.13
C GLU A 75 -23.48 16.67 -11.14
N THR A 76 -22.19 16.90 -11.25
CA THR A 76 -21.45 17.87 -10.45
C THR A 76 -20.22 18.34 -11.21
N ASP A 77 -19.74 19.53 -10.91
CA ASP A 77 -18.44 19.98 -11.38
C ASP A 77 -17.34 19.16 -10.67
N LEU A 78 -16.60 18.38 -11.45
CA LEU A 78 -15.54 17.52 -10.93
C LEU A 78 -14.32 18.31 -10.43
N ARG A 79 -14.08 19.53 -10.96
CA ARG A 79 -12.99 20.38 -10.48
C ARG A 79 -13.31 20.98 -9.10
N ASP A 80 -14.55 21.42 -8.92
CA ASP A 80 -15.04 21.87 -7.61
C ASP A 80 -14.98 20.73 -6.58
N LEU A 81 -15.41 19.53 -6.97
CA LEU A 81 -15.36 18.34 -6.12
C LEU A 81 -13.92 17.94 -5.75
N GLU A 82 -13.01 17.96 -6.72
CA GLU A 82 -11.59 17.71 -6.51
C GLU A 82 -10.99 18.70 -5.52
N SER A 83 -11.30 19.99 -5.69
CA SER A 83 -10.86 21.05 -4.78
C SER A 83 -11.39 20.85 -3.35
N LYS A 84 -12.66 20.48 -3.20
CA LYS A 84 -13.27 20.19 -1.89
C LYS A 84 -12.64 18.99 -1.19
N ILE A 85 -12.38 17.90 -1.92
CA ILE A 85 -11.69 16.75 -1.36
C ILE A 85 -10.29 17.14 -0.86
N ASN A 86 -9.54 17.86 -1.70
CA ASN A 86 -8.16 18.24 -1.39
C ASN A 86 -8.04 19.27 -0.26
N SER A 87 -9.05 20.12 -0.07
CA SER A 87 -9.05 21.11 1.02
C SER A 87 -9.48 20.52 2.38
N ASN A 88 -10.20 19.41 2.37
CA ASN A 88 -10.76 18.84 3.59
C ASN A 88 -9.70 18.16 4.50
N ASN A 89 -8.70 17.49 3.90
CA ASN A 89 -7.61 16.84 4.62
C ASN A 89 -6.29 16.93 3.80
N PRO A 90 -5.73 18.13 3.62
CA PRO A 90 -4.65 18.37 2.65
C PRO A 90 -3.36 17.61 2.95
N GLU A 91 -3.12 17.24 4.21
CA GLU A 91 -1.92 16.51 4.63
C GLU A 91 -2.05 14.99 4.52
N LYS A 92 -3.28 14.46 4.38
CA LYS A 92 -3.53 13.02 4.36
C LYS A 92 -3.77 12.47 2.96
N VAL A 93 -4.55 13.17 2.15
CA VAL A 93 -4.97 12.70 0.83
C VAL A 93 -5.01 13.86 -0.15
N LYS A 94 -4.48 13.63 -1.34
CA LYS A 94 -4.63 14.50 -2.49
C LYS A 94 -5.13 13.68 -3.67
N VAL A 95 -6.21 14.14 -4.30
CA VAL A 95 -6.75 13.55 -5.53
C VAL A 95 -6.54 14.48 -6.70
N ASN A 96 -6.45 13.95 -7.91
CA ASN A 96 -6.32 14.70 -9.14
C ASN A 96 -6.98 13.97 -10.30
N SER A 97 -7.26 14.69 -11.38
CA SER A 97 -7.75 14.14 -12.64
C SER A 97 -9.06 13.34 -12.51
N LEU A 98 -9.98 13.82 -11.66
CA LEU A 98 -11.29 13.22 -11.52
C LEU A 98 -12.05 13.23 -12.86
N LYS A 99 -12.64 12.10 -13.21
CA LYS A 99 -13.47 11.94 -14.41
C LYS A 99 -14.58 10.94 -14.18
N TRP A 100 -15.68 11.10 -14.90
CA TRP A 100 -16.71 10.08 -14.94
C TRP A 100 -16.19 8.82 -15.62
N CYS A 101 -16.56 7.68 -15.08
CA CYS A 101 -16.15 6.38 -15.61
C CYS A 101 -17.31 5.37 -15.61
N HIS A 102 -17.10 4.22 -16.20
CA HIS A 102 -18.10 3.16 -16.29
C HIS A 102 -17.86 2.07 -15.25
N LYS A 103 -18.88 1.27 -14.93
CA LYS A 103 -18.80 0.14 -14.00
C LYS A 103 -17.67 -0.84 -14.35
N LYS A 104 -17.35 -1.04 -15.63
CA LYS A 104 -16.25 -1.88 -16.09
C LYS A 104 -14.87 -1.39 -15.60
N ASP A 105 -14.71 -0.10 -15.32
CA ASP A 105 -13.45 0.44 -14.83
C ASP A 105 -13.15 -0.01 -13.40
N VAL A 106 -14.16 -0.39 -12.62
CA VAL A 106 -13.97 -1.02 -11.30
C VAL A 106 -13.23 -2.35 -11.42
N SER A 107 -13.63 -3.22 -12.36
CA SER A 107 -12.92 -4.48 -12.62
C SER A 107 -11.52 -4.22 -13.12
N ARG A 108 -11.36 -3.30 -14.06
CA ARG A 108 -10.04 -2.92 -14.58
C ARG A 108 -9.08 -2.50 -13.46
N VAL A 109 -9.48 -1.58 -12.59
CA VAL A 109 -8.63 -1.11 -11.49
C VAL A 109 -8.27 -2.24 -10.51
N LYS A 110 -9.19 -3.19 -10.26
CA LYS A 110 -8.94 -4.31 -9.34
C LYS A 110 -8.08 -5.41 -9.94
N GLU A 111 -8.19 -5.65 -11.25
CA GLU A 111 -7.54 -6.76 -11.95
C GLU A 111 -6.19 -6.40 -12.54
N THR A 112 -5.95 -5.11 -12.81
CA THR A 112 -4.66 -4.64 -13.31
C THR A 112 -3.55 -4.96 -12.32
N ARG A 113 -2.55 -5.68 -12.82
CA ARG A 113 -1.35 -6.05 -12.07
C ARG A 113 -0.18 -5.21 -12.56
N SER A 114 -0.03 -4.04 -11.99
CA SER A 114 1.06 -3.13 -12.32
C SER A 114 2.25 -3.36 -11.42
N GLU A 115 3.44 -3.31 -11.98
CA GLU A 115 4.66 -3.17 -11.21
C GLU A 115 4.62 -1.89 -10.39
N LYS A 116 5.38 -1.85 -9.31
CA LYS A 116 5.45 -0.70 -8.43
C LYS A 116 6.87 -0.39 -8.04
N SER A 117 7.16 0.89 -7.94
CA SER A 117 8.39 1.37 -7.36
C SER A 117 8.17 1.82 -5.92
N TYR A 118 9.12 1.49 -5.08
CA TYR A 118 9.10 1.77 -3.66
C TYR A 118 10.43 2.36 -3.23
N THR A 119 10.42 3.13 -2.13
CA THR A 119 11.59 3.39 -1.31
C THR A 119 11.35 2.83 0.07
N ILE A 120 12.30 2.11 0.61
CA ILE A 120 12.23 1.51 1.93
C ILE A 120 13.45 1.89 2.74
N ARG A 121 13.25 2.21 4.03
CA ARG A 121 14.29 2.42 5.02
C ARG A 121 14.13 1.41 6.16
N PHE A 122 15.24 0.85 6.58
CA PHE A 122 15.28 -0.15 7.64
C PHE A 122 16.56 0.01 8.44
N LYS A 123 16.56 -0.57 9.64
CA LYS A 123 17.69 -0.56 10.56
C LYS A 123 18.25 -1.98 10.68
N ILE A 124 19.57 -2.06 10.85
CA ILE A 124 20.29 -3.29 11.23
C ILE A 124 21.18 -3.00 12.43
N GLU A 125 21.48 -4.03 13.20
CA GLU A 125 22.50 -3.97 14.26
C GLU A 125 23.82 -4.57 13.73
N ASP A 126 24.94 -4.12 14.26
CA ASP A 126 26.28 -4.61 13.88
C ASP A 126 26.49 -4.63 12.36
N ALA A 127 26.32 -3.45 11.73
CA ALA A 127 26.38 -3.27 10.29
C ALA A 127 27.73 -3.78 9.72
N PRO A 128 27.70 -4.65 8.66
CA PRO A 128 28.87 -4.97 7.88
C PRO A 128 29.44 -3.73 7.17
N PRO A 129 30.62 -3.79 6.55
CA PRO A 129 31.14 -2.71 5.73
C PRO A 129 30.15 -2.26 4.66
N GLU A 130 30.10 -0.96 4.39
CA GLU A 130 29.13 -0.33 3.48
C GLU A 130 29.11 -0.96 2.09
N ASP A 131 30.29 -1.22 1.51
CA ASP A 131 30.45 -1.86 0.20
C ASP A 131 29.81 -3.26 0.15
N GLN A 132 29.98 -4.05 1.22
CA GLN A 132 29.35 -5.37 1.33
C GLN A 132 27.81 -5.28 1.42
N ILE A 133 27.28 -4.29 2.16
CA ILE A 133 25.83 -4.06 2.25
C ILE A 133 25.27 -3.72 0.86
N ILE A 134 25.93 -2.79 0.17
CA ILE A 134 25.51 -2.34 -1.17
C ILE A 134 25.53 -3.51 -2.17
N GLU A 135 26.60 -4.29 -2.18
CA GLU A 135 26.71 -5.46 -3.06
C GLU A 135 25.62 -6.50 -2.75
N SER A 136 25.42 -6.83 -1.48
CA SER A 136 24.42 -7.80 -1.03
C SER A 136 23.00 -7.38 -1.43
N ILE A 137 22.62 -6.13 -1.22
CA ILE A 137 21.29 -5.63 -1.59
C ILE A 137 21.12 -5.63 -3.11
N ASN A 138 22.12 -5.16 -3.86
CA ASN A 138 22.07 -5.13 -5.32
C ASN A 138 21.99 -6.52 -5.94
N SER A 139 22.52 -7.56 -5.27
CA SER A 139 22.41 -8.95 -5.72
C SER A 139 20.98 -9.45 -5.85
N LEU A 140 20.03 -8.81 -5.16
CA LEU A 140 18.59 -9.14 -5.24
C LEU A 140 17.92 -8.56 -6.51
N SER A 141 18.61 -7.71 -7.27
CA SER A 141 18.07 -7.14 -8.52
C SER A 141 17.88 -8.25 -9.58
N GLY A 142 16.70 -8.31 -10.18
CA GLY A 142 16.33 -9.33 -11.17
C GLY A 142 15.94 -10.69 -10.57
N VAL A 143 16.07 -10.88 -9.27
CA VAL A 143 15.80 -12.16 -8.59
C VAL A 143 14.30 -12.41 -8.46
N VAL A 144 13.92 -13.68 -8.52
CA VAL A 144 12.56 -14.14 -8.22
C VAL A 144 12.52 -14.60 -6.76
N LEU A 145 11.71 -13.93 -5.97
CA LEU A 145 11.45 -14.29 -4.57
C LEU A 145 10.40 -15.38 -4.49
N GLU A 146 10.57 -16.28 -3.55
CA GLU A 146 9.51 -17.14 -3.07
C GLU A 146 8.94 -16.55 -1.78
N GLN A 147 7.65 -16.13 -1.80
CA GLN A 147 7.01 -15.48 -0.67
C GLN A 147 5.76 -16.26 -0.25
N GLU A 148 5.76 -16.77 0.94
CA GLU A 148 4.57 -17.28 1.61
C GLU A 148 3.66 -16.11 2.03
N THR A 149 2.39 -16.41 2.29
CA THR A 149 1.48 -15.42 2.87
C THR A 149 2.00 -14.96 4.22
N PRO A 150 2.30 -13.65 4.41
CA PRO A 150 2.87 -13.13 5.65
C PRO A 150 2.00 -13.38 6.88
N LYS A 151 2.65 -13.61 8.03
CA LYS A 151 1.97 -13.79 9.31
C LYS A 151 0.98 -12.66 9.62
N ARG A 152 1.38 -11.40 9.40
CA ARG A 152 0.56 -10.21 9.69
C ARG A 152 -0.74 -10.12 8.88
N VAL A 153 -0.84 -10.80 7.74
CA VAL A 153 -2.05 -10.80 6.90
C VAL A 153 -2.73 -12.16 6.80
N SER A 154 -2.22 -13.20 7.48
CA SER A 154 -2.75 -14.57 7.43
C SER A 154 -4.22 -14.67 7.84
N HIS A 155 -4.68 -13.80 8.74
CA HIS A 155 -6.08 -13.74 9.17
C HIS A 155 -7.07 -13.31 8.07
N ARG A 156 -6.60 -12.69 6.98
CA ARG A 156 -7.42 -12.17 5.88
C ARG A 156 -7.02 -12.66 4.48
N ARG A 157 -5.95 -13.43 4.38
CA ARG A 157 -5.41 -13.95 3.12
C ARG A 157 -5.25 -15.46 3.19
N ALA A 158 -5.55 -16.15 2.10
CA ALA A 158 -5.30 -17.57 1.98
C ALA A 158 -3.80 -17.85 2.05
N ALA A 159 -3.42 -18.91 2.80
CA ALA A 159 -2.06 -19.40 2.85
C ALA A 159 -1.64 -19.90 1.46
N LYS A 160 -0.68 -19.21 0.86
CA LYS A 160 -0.14 -19.53 -0.48
C LYS A 160 1.29 -19.03 -0.57
N THR A 161 2.13 -19.82 -1.23
CA THR A 161 3.43 -19.37 -1.72
C THR A 161 3.27 -18.72 -3.09
N ARG A 162 3.99 -17.64 -3.33
CA ARG A 162 3.93 -16.85 -4.57
C ARG A 162 5.35 -16.47 -4.99
N ASN A 163 5.63 -16.67 -6.26
CA ASN A 163 6.84 -16.15 -6.86
C ASN A 163 6.64 -14.68 -7.23
N ARG A 164 7.61 -13.82 -6.91
CA ARG A 164 7.59 -12.39 -7.19
C ARG A 164 8.96 -11.92 -7.65
N LYS A 165 9.01 -11.27 -8.79
CA LYS A 165 10.26 -10.76 -9.35
C LYS A 165 10.57 -9.38 -8.79
N ILE A 166 11.80 -9.20 -8.31
CA ILE A 166 12.41 -7.90 -8.14
C ILE A 166 12.94 -7.47 -9.51
N VAL A 167 12.37 -6.42 -10.08
CA VAL A 167 12.76 -5.93 -11.42
C VAL A 167 14.11 -5.23 -11.35
N SER A 168 14.24 -4.31 -10.40
CA SER A 168 15.48 -3.58 -10.15
C SER A 168 15.58 -3.09 -8.72
N ILE A 169 16.81 -2.89 -8.27
CA ILE A 169 17.17 -2.17 -7.05
C ILE A 169 18.12 -1.04 -7.44
N SER A 170 17.98 0.11 -6.79
CA SER A 170 18.82 1.30 -7.00
C SER A 170 18.91 2.15 -5.73
N ASP A 171 19.76 3.16 -5.76
CA ASP A 171 19.88 4.20 -4.75
C ASP A 171 20.07 3.63 -3.33
N VAL A 172 20.95 2.62 -3.21
CA VAL A 172 21.31 2.08 -1.91
C VAL A 172 22.15 3.09 -1.15
N ILE A 173 21.64 3.55 -0.03
CA ILE A 173 22.26 4.53 0.87
C ILE A 173 22.44 3.86 2.22
N VAL A 174 23.65 3.92 2.75
CA VAL A 174 24.02 3.42 4.09
C VAL A 174 24.36 4.63 4.96
N ASP A 175 23.64 4.77 6.06
CA ASP A 175 23.79 5.86 7.01
C ASP A 175 23.88 5.26 8.42
N ASP A 176 25.10 4.93 8.83
CA ASP A 176 25.41 4.17 10.06
C ASP A 176 24.66 2.82 10.08
N GLN A 177 23.68 2.66 10.93
CA GLN A 177 22.86 1.45 11.05
C GLN A 177 21.56 1.51 10.23
N GLU A 178 21.26 2.61 9.60
CA GLU A 178 20.08 2.79 8.77
C GLU A 178 20.42 2.66 7.29
N ILE A 179 19.69 1.84 6.59
CA ILE A 179 19.86 1.58 5.17
C ILE A 179 18.58 1.94 4.44
N GLN A 180 18.73 2.62 3.32
CA GLN A 180 17.63 2.94 2.41
C GLN A 180 17.94 2.44 1.01
N PHE A 181 16.94 1.95 0.29
CA PHE A 181 17.06 1.68 -1.13
C PHE A 181 15.74 1.86 -1.85
N SER A 182 15.82 2.06 -3.16
CA SER A 182 14.70 2.05 -4.09
C SER A 182 14.59 0.69 -4.77
N LEU A 183 13.36 0.21 -4.97
CA LEU A 183 13.14 -1.02 -5.73
C LEU A 183 11.92 -0.91 -6.63
N ARG A 184 11.97 -1.62 -7.76
CA ARG A 184 10.82 -1.89 -8.62
C ARG A 184 10.53 -3.39 -8.60
N CYS A 185 9.29 -3.77 -8.40
CA CYS A 185 8.91 -5.17 -8.30
C CYS A 185 7.50 -5.45 -8.83
N GLU A 186 7.20 -6.72 -9.06
CA GLU A 186 5.90 -7.18 -9.51
C GLU A 186 4.78 -6.87 -8.51
N ALA A 187 3.56 -6.74 -9.04
CA ALA A 187 2.35 -6.55 -8.24
C ALA A 187 2.16 -7.67 -7.21
N GLY A 188 1.90 -7.28 -5.98
CA GLY A 188 1.63 -8.22 -4.88
C GLY A 188 2.88 -8.77 -4.21
N THR A 189 4.04 -8.17 -4.43
CA THR A 189 5.24 -8.38 -3.62
C THR A 189 5.01 -7.80 -2.23
N TYR A 190 5.38 -8.53 -1.20
CA TYR A 190 5.37 -8.08 0.18
C TYR A 190 6.74 -7.47 0.50
N VAL A 191 6.84 -6.15 0.37
CA VAL A 191 8.13 -5.44 0.43
C VAL A 191 8.72 -5.41 1.84
N LYS A 192 7.91 -5.30 2.88
CA LYS A 192 8.39 -5.37 4.26
C LYS A 192 9.00 -6.75 4.55
N GLU A 193 8.35 -7.81 4.08
CA GLU A 193 8.81 -9.19 4.22
C GLU A 193 10.06 -9.47 3.37
N LEU A 194 10.25 -8.79 2.24
CA LEU A 194 11.52 -8.82 1.51
C LEU A 194 12.68 -8.36 2.41
N VAL A 195 12.46 -7.38 3.28
CA VAL A 195 13.50 -6.87 4.18
C VAL A 195 13.75 -7.83 5.35
N HIS A 196 12.74 -8.10 6.18
CA HIS A 196 12.92 -8.85 7.44
C HIS A 196 12.69 -10.36 7.30
N SER A 197 12.44 -10.90 6.09
CA SER A 197 12.23 -12.33 5.80
C SER A 197 10.94 -12.94 6.33
N ASP A 198 10.26 -12.38 7.32
CA ASP A 198 9.11 -12.97 8.02
C ASP A 198 9.38 -14.40 8.51
N GLU A 199 10.50 -14.57 9.22
CA GLU A 199 10.96 -15.86 9.75
C GLU A 199 11.19 -16.94 8.66
N GLY A 200 11.79 -16.55 7.54
CA GLY A 200 12.10 -17.44 6.43
C GLY A 200 10.96 -17.66 5.43
N ARG A 201 9.83 -16.94 5.56
CA ARG A 201 8.70 -17.01 4.61
C ARG A 201 8.96 -16.28 3.30
N THR A 202 9.99 -15.45 3.24
CA THR A 202 10.47 -14.79 2.03
C THR A 202 11.91 -15.16 1.77
N VAL A 203 12.17 -15.79 0.62
CA VAL A 203 13.50 -16.29 0.23
C VAL A 203 13.76 -15.96 -1.25
N PRO A 204 14.93 -15.35 -1.58
CA PRO A 204 15.84 -14.68 -0.66
C PRO A 204 15.23 -13.40 -0.06
N SER A 205 15.88 -12.85 0.96
CA SER A 205 15.50 -11.61 1.62
C SER A 205 16.72 -10.74 1.90
N VAL A 206 16.53 -9.45 2.19
CA VAL A 206 17.62 -8.55 2.61
C VAL A 206 18.32 -9.11 3.86
N LYS A 207 17.53 -9.54 4.87
CA LYS A 207 18.04 -10.22 6.05
C LYS A 207 18.95 -11.41 5.68
N SER A 208 18.55 -12.23 4.70
CA SER A 208 19.32 -13.43 4.34
C SER A 208 20.61 -13.13 3.58
N VAL A 209 20.67 -12.03 2.79
CA VAL A 209 21.86 -11.70 2.02
C VAL A 209 22.86 -10.84 2.81
N ILE A 210 22.39 -10.06 3.80
CA ILE A 210 23.26 -9.29 4.70
C ILE A 210 23.70 -10.11 5.92
N ASP A 211 22.94 -11.16 6.24
CA ASP A 211 23.09 -12.00 7.45
C ASP A 211 22.96 -11.19 8.75
N ARG A 212 21.94 -10.31 8.79
CA ARG A 212 21.61 -9.47 9.95
C ARG A 212 20.11 -9.35 10.12
N GLU A 213 19.67 -9.16 11.37
CA GLU A 213 18.28 -8.79 11.65
C GLU A 213 17.97 -7.40 11.08
N CYS A 214 16.82 -7.30 10.44
CA CYS A 214 16.37 -6.07 9.77
C CYS A 214 15.05 -5.62 10.36
N GLU A 215 14.98 -4.37 10.80
CA GLU A 215 13.77 -3.71 11.27
C GLU A 215 13.34 -2.62 10.28
N VAL A 216 12.15 -2.77 9.69
CA VAL A 216 11.61 -1.78 8.74
C VAL A 216 11.18 -0.54 9.51
N LEU A 217 11.76 0.62 9.15
CA LEU A 217 11.40 1.92 9.71
C LEU A 217 10.23 2.56 8.97
N TRP A 218 10.32 2.61 7.64
CA TRP A 218 9.24 3.11 6.79
C TRP A 218 9.31 2.56 5.36
N LEU A 219 8.20 2.67 4.66
CA LEU A 219 8.02 2.24 3.29
C LEU A 219 7.12 3.24 2.56
N ASP A 220 7.55 3.69 1.39
CA ASP A 220 6.76 4.55 0.51
C ASP A 220 6.59 3.89 -0.87
N VAL A 221 5.39 4.03 -1.43
CA VAL A 221 5.13 3.74 -2.85
C VAL A 221 5.42 5.00 -3.64
N ASN A 222 6.44 4.95 -4.50
CA ASN A 222 6.83 6.10 -5.33
C ASN A 222 6.03 6.16 -6.62
N GLU A 223 5.74 4.99 -7.22
CA GLU A 223 5.02 4.93 -8.49
C GLU A 223 4.28 3.59 -8.66
N ILE A 224 3.15 3.66 -9.32
CA ILE A 224 2.40 2.50 -9.81
C ILE A 224 2.45 2.56 -11.34
N HIS A 225 3.20 1.64 -11.96
CA HIS A 225 3.41 1.57 -13.41
C HIS A 225 2.15 0.98 -14.07
N ALA A 226 1.09 1.80 -14.13
CA ALA A 226 -0.15 1.45 -14.81
C ALA A 226 -0.11 2.01 -16.23
N ASP A 227 -0.17 1.13 -17.21
CA ASP A 227 -0.35 1.47 -18.62
C ASP A 227 -1.77 2.00 -18.91
#